data_e14740151257c321b032b562b8d76c31
#
_entry.id   e14740151257c321b032b562b8d76c31
#
_cell.length_a   1.000
_cell.length_b   1.000
_cell.length_c   1.000
_cell.angle_alpha   90.00
_cell.angle_beta   90.00
_cell.angle_gamma   90.00
#
_symmetry.space_group_name_H-M   'P 1'
#
loop_
_entity.id
_entity.type
_entity.pdbx_description
1 polymer ?
#
loop_
_entity_poly.entity_id
_entity_poly.type
_entity_poly.pdbx_seq_one_letter_code
_entity_poly.pdbx_strand_id
1 'polypeptide(L)'
;MKRSVSLVLLAAACALALAAVTMLTGCGTKKTDSGPTGDVPQDPAVDSPTGETVSYTSGYVDLALTLPEGWKWEAVQDKSGGTEGVRFWCPDDKALDFRLLCWTKGFGMCGTGVTSQELTLPGGQTVWEYTEEGTDGLWLNICFVGTPGDYVLQPTGGTLDRDTWEACRDTLLAILDTARFGRNAMTEQQAIDAASAEYDGQYDMAYGRYDVTDGTWTVTFNRSVVGQEQKSARFSVTADGTVSVLPDASEK
;
A
#
# COMPACT_ATOMS: atom_id res chain seq x y z
N MET A 1 -20.72 41.81 18.33
CA MET A 1 -21.01 42.05 16.91
C MET A 1 -19.72 41.98 16.05
N LYS A 2 -18.96 40.87 16.08
CA LYS A 2 -17.73 40.67 15.26
C LYS A 2 -17.66 39.34 14.53
N ARG A 3 -18.71 38.53 14.52
CA ARG A 3 -18.71 37.19 13.86
C ARG A 3 -19.38 37.12 12.50
N SER A 4 -20.06 38.17 12.04
CA SER A 4 -20.84 38.16 10.79
C SER A 4 -20.02 38.58 9.55
N VAL A 5 -18.88 39.21 9.71
CA VAL A 5 -18.09 39.76 8.59
C VAL A 5 -17.20 38.69 7.95
N SER A 6 -16.71 37.71 8.74
CA SER A 6 -15.85 36.64 8.21
C SER A 6 -16.58 35.62 7.34
N LEU A 7 -17.86 35.38 7.58
CA LEU A 7 -18.65 34.41 6.79
C LEU A 7 -18.98 34.93 5.39
N VAL A 8 -19.16 36.23 5.24
CA VAL A 8 -19.48 36.85 3.94
C VAL A 8 -18.25 36.90 3.02
N LEU A 9 -17.07 37.05 3.58
CA LEU A 9 -15.82 37.05 2.81
C LEU A 9 -15.44 35.64 2.30
N LEU A 10 -15.76 34.60 3.05
CA LEU A 10 -15.51 33.22 2.61
C LEU A 10 -16.45 32.79 1.46
N ALA A 11 -17.71 33.23 1.50
CA ALA A 11 -18.67 32.96 0.44
C ALA A 11 -18.34 33.67 -0.88
N ALA A 12 -17.75 34.88 -0.82
CA ALA A 12 -17.31 35.62 -1.99
C ALA A 12 -16.06 35.00 -2.67
N ALA A 13 -15.15 34.39 -1.90
CA ALA A 13 -13.98 33.73 -2.44
C ALA A 13 -14.31 32.42 -3.17
N CYS A 14 -15.29 31.65 -2.68
CA CYS A 14 -15.75 30.43 -3.34
C CYS A 14 -16.52 30.70 -4.66
N ALA A 15 -17.26 31.81 -4.74
CA ALA A 15 -17.99 32.19 -5.96
C ALA A 15 -17.05 32.63 -7.10
N LEU A 16 -15.91 33.23 -6.79
CA LEU A 16 -14.91 33.64 -7.78
C LEU A 16 -14.09 32.46 -8.34
N ALA A 17 -13.89 31.41 -7.55
CA ALA A 17 -13.17 30.19 -8.01
C ALA A 17 -14.01 29.35 -8.99
N LEU A 18 -15.34 29.34 -8.85
CA LEU A 18 -16.23 28.60 -9.78
C LEU A 18 -16.42 29.31 -11.14
N ALA A 19 -16.24 30.63 -11.22
CA ALA A 19 -16.40 31.39 -12.46
C ALA A 19 -15.19 31.27 -13.42
N ALA A 20 -14.02 30.80 -12.92
CA ALA A 20 -12.81 30.69 -13.76
C ALA A 20 -12.72 29.36 -14.54
N VAL A 21 -13.55 28.37 -14.25
CA VAL A 21 -13.50 27.02 -14.87
C VAL A 21 -14.40 26.95 -16.14
N THR A 22 -15.31 27.90 -16.35
CA THR A 22 -16.29 27.84 -17.46
C THR A 22 -15.91 28.61 -18.72
N MET A 23 -14.71 29.19 -18.83
CA MET A 23 -14.32 30.02 -20.00
C MET A 23 -13.30 29.34 -20.95
N LEU A 24 -13.11 28.04 -20.93
CA LEU A 24 -12.15 27.34 -21.81
C LEU A 24 -12.79 26.32 -22.77
N THR A 25 -14.08 26.50 -23.10
CA THR A 25 -14.70 25.76 -24.20
C THR A 25 -15.23 26.76 -25.23
N GLY A 26 -14.40 27.14 -26.18
CA GLY A 26 -14.76 28.05 -27.24
C GLY A 26 -13.91 27.90 -28.49
N CYS A 27 -14.37 27.09 -29.42
CA CYS A 27 -14.25 27.14 -30.87
C CYS A 27 -12.94 27.58 -31.56
N GLY A 28 -12.49 26.72 -32.42
CA GLY A 28 -11.53 27.03 -33.46
C GLY A 28 -11.32 25.91 -34.46
N THR A 29 -12.29 25.61 -35.31
CA THR A 29 -12.08 24.79 -36.50
C THR A 29 -11.05 25.45 -37.43
N LYS A 30 -9.87 24.84 -37.56
CA LYS A 30 -9.03 24.99 -38.77
C LYS A 30 -8.55 23.59 -39.18
N LYS A 31 -9.05 23.21 -40.34
CA LYS A 31 -8.57 22.11 -41.17
C LYS A 31 -7.15 22.47 -41.64
N THR A 32 -6.16 21.64 -41.32
CA THR A 32 -4.93 21.56 -42.11
C THR A 32 -4.26 20.20 -41.85
N ASP A 33 -4.11 19.50 -42.93
CA ASP A 33 -3.11 18.50 -43.32
C ASP A 33 -2.65 17.38 -42.38
N SER A 34 -2.84 16.21 -42.92
CA SER A 34 -2.33 14.90 -42.54
C SER A 34 -0.80 14.87 -42.48
N GLY A 35 -0.26 14.92 -41.25
CA GLY A 35 1.08 14.44 -40.97
C GLY A 35 0.98 12.97 -40.50
N PRO A 36 1.98 12.10 -40.74
CA PRO A 36 1.92 10.74 -40.34
C PRO A 36 1.87 10.67 -38.81
N THR A 37 0.77 10.12 -38.30
CA THR A 37 0.65 9.68 -36.92
C THR A 37 1.72 8.61 -36.70
N GLY A 38 2.82 8.96 -36.05
CA GLY A 38 3.75 7.99 -35.51
C GLY A 38 2.97 7.18 -34.48
N ASP A 39 2.76 5.88 -34.76
CA ASP A 39 2.33 4.92 -33.78
C ASP A 39 3.33 5.01 -32.61
N VAL A 40 2.89 5.56 -31.49
CA VAL A 40 3.57 5.36 -30.21
C VAL A 40 3.41 3.86 -29.96
N PRO A 41 4.48 3.09 -29.82
CA PRO A 41 4.37 1.68 -29.47
C PRO A 41 3.61 1.64 -28.15
N GLN A 42 2.39 1.11 -28.20
CA GLN A 42 1.65 0.75 -27.01
C GLN A 42 2.42 -0.41 -26.41
N ASP A 43 3.03 -0.22 -25.24
CA ASP A 43 3.62 -1.32 -24.51
C ASP A 43 2.61 -2.46 -24.49
N PRO A 44 3.03 -3.70 -24.79
CA PRO A 44 2.13 -4.84 -24.78
C PRO A 44 1.52 -4.91 -23.38
N ALA A 45 0.19 -4.80 -23.32
CA ALA A 45 -0.53 -4.98 -22.09
C ALA A 45 -0.13 -6.35 -21.53
N VAL A 46 0.50 -6.39 -20.37
CA VAL A 46 0.81 -7.64 -19.68
C VAL A 46 -0.53 -8.26 -19.32
N ASP A 47 -0.87 -9.37 -19.97
CA ASP A 47 -2.11 -10.09 -19.72
C ASP A 47 -2.14 -10.53 -18.25
N SER A 48 -3.26 -10.29 -17.59
CA SER A 48 -3.47 -10.79 -16.24
C SER A 48 -3.30 -12.31 -16.20
N PRO A 49 -2.65 -12.89 -15.18
CA PRO A 49 -2.44 -14.33 -15.12
C PRO A 49 -3.80 -15.06 -15.11
N THR A 50 -3.92 -16.09 -15.95
CA THR A 50 -5.16 -16.87 -16.15
C THR A 50 -5.12 -18.24 -15.47
N GLY A 51 -4.14 -18.45 -14.58
CA GLY A 51 -3.90 -19.73 -13.93
C GLY A 51 -4.74 -19.99 -12.67
N GLU A 52 -4.15 -20.73 -11.73
CA GLU A 52 -4.81 -21.13 -10.48
C GLU A 52 -4.92 -19.98 -9.49
N THR A 53 -6.11 -19.80 -8.90
CA THR A 53 -6.26 -18.91 -7.74
C THR A 53 -5.83 -19.65 -6.48
N VAL A 54 -4.79 -19.14 -5.86
CA VAL A 54 -4.25 -19.59 -4.58
C VAL A 54 -4.91 -18.83 -3.46
N SER A 55 -5.31 -19.54 -2.40
CA SER A 55 -5.86 -18.91 -1.18
C SER A 55 -5.17 -19.48 0.05
N TYR A 56 -4.71 -18.60 0.93
CA TYR A 56 -4.11 -18.94 2.20
C TYR A 56 -4.78 -18.16 3.33
N THR A 57 -5.30 -18.89 4.31
CA THR A 57 -5.96 -18.32 5.49
C THR A 57 -5.41 -18.94 6.75
N SER A 58 -5.02 -18.09 7.71
CA SER A 58 -4.63 -18.49 9.07
C SER A 58 -5.43 -17.69 10.10
N GLY A 59 -5.01 -17.75 11.38
CA GLY A 59 -5.52 -16.84 12.41
C GLY A 59 -5.24 -15.36 12.09
N TYR A 60 -4.19 -15.08 11.32
CA TYR A 60 -3.64 -13.74 11.10
C TYR A 60 -3.71 -13.28 9.64
N VAL A 61 -3.63 -14.19 8.69
CA VAL A 61 -3.52 -13.89 7.27
C VAL A 61 -4.73 -14.39 6.53
N ASP A 62 -5.24 -13.57 5.63
CA ASP A 62 -6.24 -13.94 4.64
C ASP A 62 -5.80 -13.34 3.29
N LEU A 63 -5.21 -14.18 2.47
CA LEU A 63 -4.53 -13.83 1.23
C LEU A 63 -5.06 -14.70 0.09
N ALA A 64 -5.39 -14.07 -1.03
CA ALA A 64 -5.63 -14.77 -2.29
C ALA A 64 -4.87 -14.07 -3.43
N LEU A 65 -4.34 -14.85 -4.37
CA LEU A 65 -3.71 -14.35 -5.59
C LEU A 65 -3.87 -15.37 -6.72
N THR A 66 -3.72 -14.91 -7.96
CA THR A 66 -3.77 -15.79 -9.14
C THR A 66 -2.35 -15.98 -9.68
N LEU A 67 -1.95 -17.24 -9.87
CA LEU A 67 -0.66 -17.60 -10.45
C LEU A 67 -0.79 -17.93 -11.94
N PRO A 68 0.25 -17.76 -12.74
CA PRO A 68 0.27 -18.25 -14.12
C PRO A 68 0.11 -19.77 -14.18
N GLU A 69 -0.37 -20.27 -15.31
CA GLU A 69 -0.49 -21.71 -15.54
C GLU A 69 0.86 -22.42 -15.36
N GLY A 70 0.83 -23.55 -14.68
CA GLY A 70 2.03 -24.38 -14.41
C GLY A 70 2.84 -23.97 -13.19
N TRP A 71 2.64 -22.77 -12.65
CA TRP A 71 3.30 -22.37 -11.39
C TRP A 71 2.84 -23.23 -10.23
N LYS A 72 3.71 -23.39 -9.23
CA LYS A 72 3.45 -24.15 -8.01
C LYS A 72 3.48 -23.23 -6.81
N TRP A 73 2.84 -23.66 -5.74
CA TRP A 73 2.83 -22.92 -4.50
C TRP A 73 2.79 -23.84 -3.28
N GLU A 74 3.17 -23.28 -2.14
CA GLU A 74 3.02 -23.90 -0.82
C GLU A 74 2.77 -22.83 0.25
N ALA A 75 2.11 -23.23 1.34
CA ALA A 75 1.97 -22.38 2.52
C ALA A 75 3.31 -22.27 3.27
N VAL A 76 3.65 -21.08 3.72
CA VAL A 76 4.86 -20.79 4.50
C VAL A 76 4.47 -20.24 5.85
N GLN A 77 5.10 -20.76 6.92
CA GLN A 77 4.88 -20.28 8.29
C GLN A 77 6.19 -20.32 9.06
N ASP A 78 6.68 -19.15 9.45
CA ASP A 78 7.78 -19.02 10.40
C ASP A 78 7.27 -18.36 11.69
N LYS A 79 6.90 -19.21 12.65
CA LYS A 79 6.39 -18.78 13.97
C LYS A 79 7.41 -17.98 14.76
N SER A 80 8.71 -18.26 14.59
CA SER A 80 9.79 -17.57 15.31
C SER A 80 10.03 -16.17 14.75
N GLY A 81 10.01 -16.02 13.43
CA GLY A 81 10.15 -14.77 12.70
C GLY A 81 8.90 -13.91 12.68
N GLY A 82 7.72 -14.50 12.95
CA GLY A 82 6.45 -13.81 12.88
C GLY A 82 6.07 -13.50 11.43
N THR A 83 6.32 -14.45 10.52
CA THR A 83 5.96 -14.34 9.11
C THR A 83 5.16 -15.54 8.65
N GLU A 84 4.13 -15.31 7.87
CA GLU A 84 3.33 -16.35 7.25
C GLU A 84 2.70 -15.87 5.95
N GLY A 85 2.41 -16.80 5.03
CA GLY A 85 1.84 -16.50 3.73
C GLY A 85 2.06 -17.65 2.75
N VAL A 86 2.47 -17.32 1.53
CA VAL A 86 2.67 -18.30 0.47
C VAL A 86 4.05 -18.12 -0.18
N ARG A 87 4.64 -19.26 -0.56
CA ARG A 87 5.75 -19.34 -1.50
C ARG A 87 5.19 -19.82 -2.84
N PHE A 88 5.65 -19.27 -3.93
CA PHE A 88 5.27 -19.72 -5.27
C PHE A 88 6.46 -19.64 -6.21
N TRP A 89 6.49 -20.55 -7.17
CA TRP A 89 7.63 -20.69 -8.08
C TRP A 89 7.22 -21.25 -9.45
N CYS A 90 8.05 -20.96 -10.45
CA CYS A 90 7.98 -21.58 -11.76
C CYS A 90 8.82 -22.87 -11.75
N PRO A 91 8.23 -24.07 -11.99
CA PRO A 91 9.00 -25.32 -12.01
C PRO A 91 10.06 -25.39 -13.11
N ASP A 92 9.80 -24.69 -14.22
CA ASP A 92 10.67 -24.68 -15.40
C ASP A 92 11.81 -23.66 -15.29
N ASP A 93 11.72 -22.73 -14.35
CA ASP A 93 12.75 -21.72 -14.07
C ASP A 93 12.99 -21.58 -12.56
N LYS A 94 14.07 -22.16 -12.09
CA LYS A 94 14.44 -22.15 -10.65
C LYS A 94 14.80 -20.76 -10.10
N ALA A 95 15.06 -19.80 -10.97
CA ALA A 95 15.32 -18.43 -10.53
C ALA A 95 14.02 -17.71 -10.14
N LEU A 96 12.87 -18.17 -10.62
CA LEU A 96 11.55 -17.62 -10.32
C LEU A 96 10.95 -18.32 -9.09
N ASP A 97 11.42 -17.96 -7.91
CA ASP A 97 11.02 -18.53 -6.62
C ASP A 97 10.86 -17.41 -5.58
N PHE A 98 9.61 -17.13 -5.20
CA PHE A 98 9.22 -15.97 -4.42
C PHE A 98 8.33 -16.33 -3.24
N ARG A 99 8.32 -15.46 -2.24
CA ARG A 99 7.41 -15.53 -1.10
C ARG A 99 6.64 -14.23 -0.97
N LEU A 100 5.32 -14.32 -0.84
CA LEU A 100 4.47 -13.22 -0.40
C LEU A 100 4.06 -13.49 1.04
N LEU A 101 4.63 -12.74 1.97
CA LEU A 101 4.51 -12.97 3.41
C LEU A 101 3.86 -11.79 4.10
N CYS A 102 2.99 -12.06 5.06
CA CYS A 102 2.55 -11.10 6.06
C CYS A 102 3.54 -11.11 7.23
N TRP A 103 4.04 -9.94 7.59
CA TRP A 103 4.92 -9.72 8.74
C TRP A 103 4.09 -9.30 9.95
N THR A 104 3.75 -10.26 10.82
CA THR A 104 2.86 -10.05 11.96
C THR A 104 3.43 -9.13 13.04
N LYS A 105 4.74 -8.90 13.03
CA LYS A 105 5.44 -7.99 13.95
C LYS A 105 5.76 -6.62 13.33
N GLY A 106 5.26 -6.37 12.13
CA GLY A 106 5.58 -5.21 11.31
C GLY A 106 6.84 -5.41 10.49
N PHE A 107 6.84 -4.82 9.29
CA PHE A 107 7.97 -4.77 8.38
C PHE A 107 8.54 -3.36 8.36
N GLY A 108 9.84 -3.24 8.46
CA GLY A 108 10.53 -1.96 8.40
C GLY A 108 11.80 -2.08 7.58
N MET A 109 12.05 -1.06 6.77
CA MET A 109 13.24 -0.97 5.94
C MET A 109 14.05 0.27 6.30
N CYS A 110 15.32 0.07 6.59
CA CYS A 110 16.28 1.14 6.75
C CYS A 110 17.64 0.66 6.25
N GLY A 111 18.34 1.49 5.52
CA GLY A 111 19.70 1.18 5.04
C GLY A 111 20.23 2.26 4.12
N THR A 112 21.56 2.42 4.12
CA THR A 112 22.26 3.19 3.10
C THR A 112 22.44 2.30 1.88
N GLY A 113 22.04 2.80 0.70
CA GLY A 113 22.13 2.04 -0.55
C GLY A 113 20.82 1.46 -1.06
N VAL A 114 19.77 1.46 -0.23
CA VAL A 114 18.43 1.06 -0.66
C VAL A 114 17.83 2.14 -1.56
N THR A 115 17.40 1.72 -2.74
CA THR A 115 16.57 2.53 -3.65
C THR A 115 15.11 2.16 -3.43
N SER A 116 14.21 3.14 -3.43
CA SER A 116 12.77 2.92 -3.31
C SER A 116 12.01 3.59 -4.44
N GLN A 117 11.00 2.91 -4.95
CA GLN A 117 10.10 3.40 -5.98
C GLN A 117 8.65 3.05 -5.63
N GLU A 118 7.77 4.04 -5.68
CA GLU A 118 6.33 3.80 -5.60
C GLU A 118 5.79 3.40 -6.96
N LEU A 119 4.97 2.35 -6.99
CA LEU A 119 4.33 1.84 -8.19
C LEU A 119 2.83 1.72 -7.94
N THR A 120 2.05 2.11 -8.94
CA THR A 120 0.61 1.81 -8.97
C THR A 120 0.39 0.64 -9.93
N LEU A 121 -0.13 -0.47 -9.41
CA LEU A 121 -0.50 -1.64 -10.22
C LEU A 121 -1.73 -1.32 -11.08
N PRO A 122 -1.96 -2.04 -12.21
CA PRO A 122 -3.10 -1.79 -13.10
C PRO A 122 -4.46 -1.77 -12.39
N GLY A 123 -4.66 -2.61 -11.37
CA GLY A 123 -5.87 -2.64 -10.53
C GLY A 123 -6.00 -1.48 -9.55
N GLY A 124 -5.05 -0.53 -9.56
CA GLY A 124 -5.06 0.67 -8.73
C GLY A 124 -4.43 0.50 -7.34
N GLN A 125 -3.90 -0.67 -7.03
CA GLN A 125 -3.22 -0.93 -5.77
C GLN A 125 -1.81 -0.33 -5.79
N THR A 126 -1.39 0.30 -4.69
CA THR A 126 -0.06 0.89 -4.55
C THR A 126 0.88 -0.09 -3.85
N VAL A 127 2.09 -0.21 -4.39
CA VAL A 127 3.20 -0.96 -3.79
C VAL A 127 4.47 -0.11 -3.77
N TRP A 128 5.35 -0.38 -2.82
CA TRP A 128 6.71 0.13 -2.81
C TRP A 128 7.69 -0.96 -3.21
N GLU A 129 8.43 -0.74 -4.30
CA GLU A 129 9.56 -1.56 -4.71
C GLU A 129 10.82 -1.02 -4.02
N TYR A 130 11.49 -1.86 -3.25
CA TYR A 130 12.77 -1.57 -2.60
C TYR A 130 13.84 -2.48 -3.16
N THR A 131 14.94 -1.89 -3.60
CA THR A 131 16.08 -2.63 -4.18
C THR A 131 17.40 -2.15 -3.59
N GLU A 132 18.34 -3.08 -3.43
CA GLU A 132 19.72 -2.79 -3.06
C GLU A 132 20.66 -3.71 -3.84
N GLU A 133 21.66 -3.14 -4.50
CA GLU A 133 22.71 -3.90 -5.16
C GLU A 133 23.70 -4.45 -4.13
N GLY A 134 23.78 -5.77 -4.05
CA GLY A 134 24.74 -6.47 -3.21
C GLY A 134 25.80 -7.22 -4.01
N THR A 135 26.80 -7.76 -3.32
CA THR A 135 27.81 -8.65 -3.92
C THR A 135 27.24 -9.96 -4.42
N ASP A 136 26.12 -10.39 -3.82
CA ASP A 136 25.48 -11.69 -4.06
C ASP A 136 24.20 -11.57 -4.91
N GLY A 137 23.99 -10.40 -5.51
CA GLY A 137 22.83 -10.08 -6.36
C GLY A 137 21.99 -8.94 -5.83
N LEU A 138 20.86 -8.73 -6.49
CA LEU A 138 19.88 -7.73 -6.16
C LEU A 138 19.02 -8.20 -4.97
N TRP A 139 19.09 -7.48 -3.86
CA TRP A 139 18.11 -7.60 -2.81
C TRP A 139 16.82 -6.86 -3.22
N LEU A 140 15.68 -7.54 -3.14
CA LEU A 140 14.39 -7.05 -3.62
C LEU A 140 13.31 -7.28 -2.57
N ASN A 141 12.51 -6.25 -2.29
CA ASN A 141 11.25 -6.37 -1.59
C ASN A 141 10.18 -5.49 -2.25
N ILE A 142 8.99 -6.03 -2.44
CA ILE A 142 7.82 -5.27 -2.88
C ILE A 142 6.79 -5.30 -1.76
N CYS A 143 6.52 -4.12 -1.19
CA CYS A 143 5.67 -3.94 -0.03
C CYS A 143 4.34 -3.33 -0.45
N PHE A 144 3.23 -3.96 -0.07
CA PHE A 144 1.90 -3.41 -0.27
C PHE A 144 1.63 -2.26 0.70
N VAL A 145 0.91 -1.23 0.23
CA VAL A 145 0.54 -0.05 1.01
C VAL A 145 -0.96 -0.09 1.34
N GLY A 146 -1.29 0.24 2.59
CA GLY A 146 -2.68 0.38 3.02
C GLY A 146 -3.46 -0.94 3.11
N THR A 147 -2.75 -2.08 3.11
CA THR A 147 -3.36 -3.39 3.33
C THR A 147 -3.50 -3.71 4.82
N PRO A 148 -4.43 -4.61 5.20
CA PRO A 148 -4.50 -5.08 6.57
C PRO A 148 -3.33 -6.03 6.86
N GLY A 149 -2.22 -5.48 7.35
CA GLY A 149 -0.95 -6.14 7.63
C GLY A 149 0.14 -5.76 6.62
N ASP A 150 1.39 -6.01 7.00
CA ASP A 150 2.56 -5.71 6.19
C ASP A 150 2.86 -6.89 5.25
N TYR A 151 2.29 -6.86 4.05
CA TYR A 151 2.53 -7.88 3.03
C TYR A 151 3.72 -7.51 2.17
N VAL A 152 4.70 -8.43 2.10
CA VAL A 152 5.96 -8.22 1.39
C VAL A 152 6.25 -9.39 0.47
N LEU A 153 6.44 -9.12 -0.82
CA LEU A 153 7.03 -10.05 -1.76
C LEU A 153 8.55 -9.97 -1.67
N GLN A 154 9.20 -11.13 -1.65
CA GLN A 154 10.66 -11.22 -1.68
C GLN A 154 11.11 -12.53 -2.34
N PRO A 155 12.32 -12.57 -2.96
CA PRO A 155 12.92 -13.82 -3.45
C PRO A 155 13.13 -14.81 -2.29
N THR A 156 12.86 -16.10 -2.51
CA THR A 156 13.05 -17.13 -1.47
C THR A 156 14.52 -17.26 -1.06
N GLY A 157 15.45 -17.03 -1.98
CA GLY A 157 16.91 -17.05 -1.72
C GLY A 157 17.44 -15.78 -1.05
N GLY A 158 16.61 -14.76 -0.82
CA GLY A 158 17.00 -13.47 -0.27
C GLY A 158 17.47 -12.46 -1.32
N THR A 159 18.17 -12.91 -2.35
CA THR A 159 18.62 -12.10 -3.50
C THR A 159 18.21 -12.74 -4.81
N LEU A 160 18.22 -11.94 -5.86
CA LEU A 160 17.87 -12.29 -7.23
C LEU A 160 18.94 -11.71 -8.17
N ASP A 161 19.21 -12.37 -9.27
CA ASP A 161 20.02 -11.77 -10.33
C ASP A 161 19.23 -10.62 -11.00
N ARG A 162 19.91 -9.51 -11.32
CA ARG A 162 19.28 -8.31 -11.91
C ARG A 162 18.64 -8.60 -13.25
N ASP A 163 19.32 -9.32 -14.13
CA ASP A 163 18.78 -9.63 -15.45
C ASP A 163 17.53 -10.51 -15.32
N THR A 164 17.52 -11.42 -14.33
CA THR A 164 16.35 -12.23 -13.97
C THR A 164 15.20 -11.34 -13.46
N TRP A 165 15.51 -10.35 -12.61
CA TRP A 165 14.49 -9.39 -12.13
C TRP A 165 13.88 -8.61 -13.30
N GLU A 166 14.69 -8.04 -14.16
CA GLU A 166 14.22 -7.28 -15.32
C GLU A 166 13.36 -8.13 -16.27
N ALA A 167 13.72 -9.41 -16.44
CA ALA A 167 12.97 -10.34 -17.28
C ALA A 167 11.62 -10.78 -16.68
N CYS A 168 11.51 -10.90 -15.35
CA CYS A 168 10.30 -11.41 -14.68
C CYS A 168 9.43 -10.34 -14.03
N ARG A 169 9.90 -9.10 -13.96
CA ARG A 169 9.27 -7.99 -13.22
C ARG A 169 7.80 -7.82 -13.59
N ASP A 170 7.48 -7.74 -14.86
CA ASP A 170 6.11 -7.51 -15.31
C ASP A 170 5.19 -8.68 -14.96
N THR A 171 5.68 -9.91 -15.08
CA THR A 171 4.94 -11.11 -14.66
C THR A 171 4.64 -11.08 -13.16
N LEU A 172 5.63 -10.71 -12.34
CA LEU A 172 5.44 -10.61 -10.89
C LEU A 172 4.49 -9.48 -10.50
N LEU A 173 4.60 -8.32 -11.12
CA LEU A 173 3.66 -7.22 -10.89
C LEU A 173 2.24 -7.59 -11.32
N ALA A 174 2.07 -8.34 -12.41
CA ALA A 174 0.76 -8.86 -12.82
C ALA A 174 0.19 -9.87 -11.80
N ILE A 175 1.02 -10.76 -11.22
CA ILE A 175 0.59 -11.64 -10.12
C ILE A 175 0.16 -10.81 -8.92
N LEU A 176 0.95 -9.82 -8.50
CA LEU A 176 0.65 -8.96 -7.37
C LEU A 176 -0.62 -8.14 -7.58
N ASP A 177 -0.93 -7.73 -8.80
CA ASP A 177 -2.16 -7.02 -9.14
C ASP A 177 -3.42 -7.86 -8.88
N THR A 178 -3.30 -9.18 -8.91
CA THR A 178 -4.40 -10.09 -8.56
C THR A 178 -4.54 -10.31 -7.05
N ALA A 179 -3.56 -9.87 -6.25
CA ALA A 179 -3.56 -10.12 -4.81
C ALA A 179 -4.77 -9.46 -4.13
N ARG A 180 -5.38 -10.20 -3.21
CA ARG A 180 -6.50 -9.72 -2.37
C ARG A 180 -6.18 -10.09 -0.93
N PHE A 181 -6.35 -9.10 -0.07
CA PHE A 181 -6.10 -9.22 1.35
C PHE A 181 -7.45 -9.07 2.06
N GLY A 182 -7.89 -10.11 2.75
CA GLY A 182 -9.21 -10.17 3.34
C GLY A 182 -9.22 -9.86 4.83
N ARG A 183 -10.39 -9.86 5.40
CA ARG A 183 -10.90 -9.64 6.75
C ARG A 183 -11.06 -8.20 7.18
N ASN A 184 -10.18 -7.27 6.81
CA ASN A 184 -10.43 -5.86 7.11
C ASN A 184 -10.20 -5.03 5.85
N ALA A 185 -11.27 -4.60 5.21
CA ALA A 185 -11.22 -3.72 4.06
C ALA A 185 -10.86 -2.26 4.42
N MET A 186 -10.73 -1.96 5.73
CA MET A 186 -10.42 -0.63 6.22
C MET A 186 -8.94 -0.33 6.00
N THR A 187 -8.63 0.77 5.34
CA THR A 187 -7.27 1.28 5.19
C THR A 187 -6.81 1.99 6.46
N GLU A 188 -5.50 2.22 6.60
CA GLU A 188 -4.94 3.03 7.68
C GLU A 188 -5.63 4.41 7.79
N GLN A 189 -5.80 5.09 6.63
CA GLN A 189 -6.44 6.41 6.62
C GLN A 189 -7.89 6.37 7.10
N GLN A 190 -8.66 5.36 6.70
CA GLN A 190 -10.03 5.19 7.18
C GLN A 190 -10.09 4.92 8.69
N ALA A 191 -9.13 4.18 9.22
CA ALA A 191 -9.02 3.97 10.67
C ALA A 191 -8.65 5.26 11.40
N ILE A 192 -7.73 6.07 10.85
CA ILE A 192 -7.38 7.38 11.39
C ILE A 192 -8.59 8.32 11.35
N ASP A 193 -9.33 8.36 10.25
CA ASP A 193 -10.53 9.19 10.12
C ASP A 193 -11.60 8.80 11.14
N ALA A 194 -11.83 7.50 11.32
CA ALA A 194 -12.77 6.99 12.32
C ALA A 194 -12.35 7.38 13.75
N ALA A 195 -11.08 7.16 14.11
CA ALA A 195 -10.55 7.54 15.41
C ALA A 195 -10.55 9.07 15.63
N SER A 196 -10.30 9.86 14.58
CA SER A 196 -10.31 11.33 14.64
C SER A 196 -11.70 11.89 14.93
N ALA A 197 -12.76 11.19 14.51
CA ALA A 197 -14.14 11.60 14.80
C ALA A 197 -14.48 11.50 16.29
N GLU A 198 -13.81 10.63 17.03
CA GLU A 198 -13.99 10.39 18.47
C GLU A 198 -12.95 11.13 19.32
N TYR A 199 -11.89 11.70 18.71
CA TYR A 199 -10.81 12.39 19.39
C TYR A 199 -11.01 13.90 19.34
N ASP A 200 -11.28 14.53 20.48
CA ASP A 200 -11.47 15.98 20.61
C ASP A 200 -10.16 16.76 20.88
N GLY A 201 -9.03 16.03 20.99
CA GLY A 201 -7.72 16.61 21.25
C GLY A 201 -7.05 17.22 20.02
N GLN A 202 -5.98 17.98 20.25
CA GLN A 202 -5.10 18.47 19.19
C GLN A 202 -3.93 17.51 18.98
N TYR A 203 -3.55 17.27 17.73
CA TYR A 203 -2.39 16.46 17.37
C TYR A 203 -1.65 17.05 16.18
N ASP A 204 -0.36 16.73 16.09
CA ASP A 204 0.53 17.14 15.01
C ASP A 204 0.77 15.97 14.03
N MET A 205 0.61 14.74 14.52
CA MET A 205 0.81 13.52 13.74
C MET A 205 -0.19 12.44 14.17
N ALA A 206 -0.72 11.72 13.19
CA ALA A 206 -1.51 10.51 13.39
C ALA A 206 -0.93 9.38 12.54
N TYR A 207 -0.94 8.17 13.08
CA TYR A 207 -0.59 6.96 12.33
C TYR A 207 -1.36 5.76 12.88
N GLY A 208 -1.61 4.78 12.01
CA GLY A 208 -2.26 3.53 12.33
C GLY A 208 -1.28 2.36 12.30
N ARG A 209 -1.50 1.38 13.18
CA ARG A 209 -0.85 0.08 13.11
C ARG A 209 -1.91 -1.00 13.17
N TYR A 210 -1.92 -1.87 12.16
CA TYR A 210 -2.85 -3.00 12.14
C TYR A 210 -2.32 -4.15 13.00
N ASP A 211 -3.16 -4.65 13.90
CA ASP A 211 -2.91 -5.89 14.64
C ASP A 211 -3.63 -7.04 13.93
N VAL A 212 -2.86 -7.86 13.25
CA VAL A 212 -3.38 -9.01 12.49
C VAL A 212 -3.97 -10.09 13.40
N THR A 213 -3.59 -10.12 14.69
CA THR A 213 -4.07 -11.09 15.67
C THR A 213 -5.53 -10.84 16.02
N ASP A 214 -5.84 -9.56 16.26
CA ASP A 214 -7.16 -9.14 16.73
C ASP A 214 -8.01 -8.58 15.58
N GLY A 215 -7.41 -8.34 14.40
CA GLY A 215 -8.09 -7.73 13.25
C GLY A 215 -8.49 -6.27 13.51
N THR A 216 -7.68 -5.55 14.28
CA THR A 216 -7.97 -4.17 14.69
C THR A 216 -6.83 -3.23 14.31
N TRP A 217 -7.18 -1.97 14.06
CA TRP A 217 -6.21 -0.90 13.95
C TRP A 217 -5.96 -0.27 15.32
N THR A 218 -4.69 -0.08 15.67
CA THR A 218 -4.29 0.83 16.76
C THR A 218 -3.90 2.16 16.14
N VAL A 219 -4.74 3.17 16.30
CA VAL A 219 -4.46 4.54 15.87
C VAL A 219 -3.83 5.32 17.02
N THR A 220 -2.73 6.00 16.72
CA THR A 220 -2.01 6.83 17.70
C THR A 220 -1.98 8.28 17.21
N PHE A 221 -2.44 9.19 18.04
CA PHE A 221 -2.33 10.64 17.85
C PHE A 221 -1.21 11.16 18.74
N ASN A 222 -0.25 11.86 18.17
CA ASN A 222 0.85 12.47 18.90
C ASN A 222 0.78 13.98 18.82
N ARG A 223 1.07 14.62 19.95
CA ARG A 223 1.26 16.07 20.04
C ARG A 223 2.60 16.36 20.68
N SER A 224 3.45 17.09 19.96
CA SER A 224 4.74 17.56 20.44
C SER A 224 4.67 19.06 20.75
N VAL A 225 4.93 19.42 22.00
CA VAL A 225 5.04 20.83 22.41
C VAL A 225 6.46 21.05 22.92
N VAL A 226 7.17 22.02 22.36
CA VAL A 226 8.56 22.31 22.75
C VAL A 226 8.66 22.55 24.25
N GLY A 227 9.52 21.80 24.94
CA GLY A 227 9.74 21.90 26.39
C GLY A 227 8.68 21.19 27.25
N GLN A 228 7.77 20.43 26.68
CA GLN A 228 6.81 19.60 27.40
C GLN A 228 7.00 18.12 27.05
N GLU A 229 6.50 17.24 27.93
CA GLU A 229 6.43 15.82 27.64
C GLU A 229 5.49 15.56 26.46
N GLN A 230 5.89 14.66 25.57
CA GLN A 230 5.07 14.26 24.42
C GLN A 230 3.77 13.63 24.92
N LYS A 231 2.64 14.16 24.48
CA LYS A 231 1.32 13.57 24.74
C LYS A 231 0.91 12.70 23.58
N SER A 232 0.44 11.49 23.91
CA SER A 232 -0.13 10.58 22.92
C SER A 232 -1.50 10.10 23.37
N ALA A 233 -2.40 9.92 22.43
CA ALA A 233 -3.69 9.26 22.65
C ALA A 233 -3.78 8.07 21.70
N ARG A 234 -4.32 6.95 22.18
CA ARG A 234 -4.37 5.71 21.43
C ARG A 234 -5.81 5.19 21.36
N PHE A 235 -6.18 4.71 20.20
CA PHE A 235 -7.50 4.16 19.92
C PHE A 235 -7.39 2.79 19.25
N SER A 236 -8.30 1.89 19.57
CA SER A 236 -8.53 0.68 18.79
C SER A 236 -9.70 0.91 17.85
N VAL A 237 -9.54 0.56 16.57
CA VAL A 237 -10.60 0.65 15.56
C VAL A 237 -10.80 -0.73 14.95
N THR A 238 -11.99 -1.28 15.08
CA THR A 238 -12.37 -2.59 14.53
C THR A 238 -12.78 -2.49 13.06
N ALA A 239 -12.91 -3.63 12.38
CA ALA A 239 -13.28 -3.70 10.96
C ALA A 239 -14.64 -3.05 10.63
N ASP A 240 -15.55 -3.00 11.59
CA ASP A 240 -16.87 -2.35 11.46
C ASP A 240 -16.84 -0.85 11.80
N GLY A 241 -15.64 -0.29 12.09
CA GLY A 241 -15.47 1.11 12.43
C GLY A 241 -15.73 1.47 13.90
N THR A 242 -15.95 0.47 14.77
CA THR A 242 -16.11 0.74 16.20
C THR A 242 -14.79 1.22 16.79
N VAL A 243 -14.83 2.39 17.46
CA VAL A 243 -13.66 3.03 18.08
C VAL A 243 -13.70 2.86 19.59
N SER A 244 -12.57 2.52 20.19
CA SER A 244 -12.39 2.40 21.64
C SER A 244 -11.09 3.05 22.07
N VAL A 245 -11.09 3.77 23.19
CA VAL A 245 -9.89 4.38 23.77
C VAL A 245 -9.00 3.29 24.39
N LEU A 246 -7.72 3.32 24.07
CA LEU A 246 -6.72 2.45 24.69
C LEU A 246 -5.99 3.18 25.83
N PRO A 247 -5.61 2.49 26.91
CA PRO A 247 -4.83 3.09 27.98
C PRO A 247 -3.46 3.56 27.48
N ASP A 248 -2.94 4.61 28.08
CA ASP A 248 -1.59 5.11 27.80
C ASP A 248 -0.53 4.03 28.04
N ALA A 249 0.44 3.97 27.13
CA ALA A 249 1.53 2.98 27.22
C ALA A 249 2.46 3.19 28.45
N SER A 250 2.34 4.33 29.14
CA SER A 250 3.12 4.71 30.33
C SER A 250 2.56 4.17 31.65
N GLU A 251 1.38 3.50 31.64
CA GLU A 251 0.75 2.95 32.86
C GLU A 251 1.06 1.47 33.13
N LYS A 252 2.16 0.94 32.58
CA LYS A 252 2.61 -0.45 32.85
C LYS A 252 3.97 -0.47 33.55
#